data_4a93d31a24b0f35a043f1c6818589666
#
_entry.id   4a93d31a24b0f35a043f1c6818589666
#
_cell.length_a   1.000
_cell.length_b   1.000
_cell.length_c   1.000
_cell.angle_alpha   90.00
_cell.angle_beta   90.00
_cell.angle_gamma   90.00
#
_symmetry.space_group_name_H-M   'P 1'
#
loop_
_entity.id
_entity.type
_entity.pdbx_description
1 polymer ?
#
loop_
_entity_poly.entity_id
_entity_poly.type
_entity_poly.pdbx_seq_one_letter_code
_entity_poly.pdbx_strand_id
1 'polypeptide(L)'
;MTTPSAPSTQSALLLLTTETSLHAGAGQSVSGIDLPIQREIHTHWPCVYGSAVKGALRAHAFHHPDFSDPDLIELFGPDHGAAAGERDSSHAGALLVGDALLLALPVRSLQSAFKWVTCPAALRRFIRHAQRLGINVHVPAGYEPPRLETALGNGSDTLFLEEFRFTQTPSEAIAGIAQTLSGMSGGALDVNALKQQLVIVHDDTFSFLARNVTAVNAHIALDSVTKTVKEGALWYEETLPPETLLYVPLTATASRKKGSAKSATEVMARFEALLPEGKNWFQLGGNETTGMGWCRVGINKASAA
;
A
#
# COMPACT_ATOMS: atom_id res chain seq x y z
N MET A 1 -33.12 -19.10 24.76
CA MET A 1 -31.90 -19.40 24.00
C MET A 1 -31.60 -18.17 23.16
N THR A 2 -30.68 -17.32 23.59
CA THR A 2 -30.23 -16.15 22.81
C THR A 2 -29.36 -16.69 21.68
N THR A 3 -29.78 -16.47 20.44
CA THR A 3 -28.94 -16.68 19.25
C THR A 3 -27.61 -15.96 19.47
N PRO A 4 -26.45 -16.63 19.27
CA PRO A 4 -25.19 -15.93 19.37
C PRO A 4 -25.19 -14.81 18.33
N SER A 5 -25.04 -13.57 18.76
CA SER A 5 -24.83 -12.44 17.86
C SER A 5 -23.60 -12.75 17.01
N ALA A 6 -23.71 -12.56 15.69
CA ALA A 6 -22.57 -12.69 14.81
C ALA A 6 -21.38 -11.87 15.39
N PRO A 7 -20.14 -12.38 15.34
CA PRO A 7 -19.02 -11.66 15.89
C PRO A 7 -18.95 -10.29 15.21
N SER A 8 -19.09 -9.23 16.02
CA SER A 8 -18.96 -7.88 15.51
C SER A 8 -17.52 -7.71 14.97
N THR A 9 -17.40 -7.24 13.75
CA THR A 9 -16.12 -6.89 13.14
C THR A 9 -16.01 -5.37 13.03
N GLN A 10 -14.81 -4.86 13.07
CA GLN A 10 -14.50 -3.46 12.74
C GLN A 10 -13.60 -3.42 11.53
N SER A 11 -13.95 -2.62 10.55
CA SER A 11 -13.22 -2.56 9.29
C SER A 11 -12.56 -1.22 9.08
N ALA A 12 -11.38 -1.24 8.46
CA ALA A 12 -10.64 -0.07 8.04
C ALA A 12 -10.04 -0.29 6.64
N LEU A 13 -9.78 0.78 5.94
CA LEU A 13 -8.99 0.83 4.73
C LEU A 13 -7.81 1.74 4.99
N LEU A 14 -6.61 1.19 4.91
CA LEU A 14 -5.38 1.95 5.02
C LEU A 14 -5.04 2.50 3.63
N LEU A 15 -4.83 3.81 3.51
CA LEU A 15 -4.21 4.38 2.32
C LEU A 15 -2.74 4.62 2.64
N LEU A 16 -1.85 4.01 1.85
CA LEU A 16 -0.41 4.11 2.00
C LEU A 16 0.16 5.01 0.91
N THR A 17 1.01 5.94 1.30
CA THR A 17 1.86 6.72 0.38
C THR A 17 3.32 6.36 0.67
N THR A 18 4.05 5.87 -0.32
CA THR A 18 5.48 5.61 -0.15
C THR A 18 6.24 6.93 -0.10
N GLU A 19 6.96 7.17 0.99
CA GLU A 19 7.81 8.36 1.17
C GLU A 19 9.23 8.11 0.64
N THR A 20 9.67 6.85 0.65
CA THR A 20 10.93 6.39 0.08
C THR A 20 10.70 5.20 -0.85
N SER A 21 11.70 4.85 -1.66
CA SER A 21 11.62 3.66 -2.52
C SER A 21 11.25 2.42 -1.71
N LEU A 22 10.36 1.60 -2.23
CA LEU A 22 9.85 0.40 -1.56
C LEU A 22 10.27 -0.86 -2.30
N HIS A 23 11.06 -1.71 -1.66
CA HIS A 23 11.37 -3.05 -2.13
C HIS A 23 10.58 -4.10 -1.36
N ALA A 24 9.43 -4.51 -1.88
CA ALA A 24 8.70 -5.67 -1.40
C ALA A 24 9.11 -6.88 -2.25
N GLY A 25 10.18 -7.55 -1.88
CA GLY A 25 10.80 -8.59 -2.69
C GLY A 25 9.92 -9.81 -2.94
N ALA A 26 9.96 -10.33 -4.16
CA ALA A 26 9.28 -11.56 -4.58
C ALA A 26 10.18 -12.81 -4.49
N GLY A 27 11.37 -12.68 -3.90
CA GLY A 27 12.43 -13.69 -3.90
C GLY A 27 13.46 -13.44 -5.00
N GLN A 28 14.35 -14.39 -5.22
CA GLN A 28 15.34 -14.31 -6.29
C GLN A 28 14.78 -14.81 -7.61
N SER A 29 15.16 -14.15 -8.70
CA SER A 29 14.78 -14.53 -10.06
C SER A 29 16.04 -14.79 -10.92
N VAL A 30 15.91 -15.68 -11.89
CA VAL A 30 16.93 -15.93 -12.91
C VAL A 30 16.69 -15.15 -14.20
N SER A 31 15.65 -14.30 -14.22
CA SER A 31 15.24 -13.54 -15.40
C SER A 31 15.52 -12.05 -15.22
N GLY A 32 16.62 -11.54 -15.80
CA GLY A 32 16.87 -10.11 -16.01
C GLY A 32 16.98 -9.18 -14.79
N ILE A 33 16.15 -9.38 -13.76
CA ILE A 33 16.19 -8.66 -12.48
C ILE A 33 16.38 -9.72 -11.38
N ASP A 34 17.47 -9.61 -10.61
CA ASP A 34 17.81 -10.59 -9.59
C ASP A 34 16.82 -10.57 -8.42
N LEU A 35 16.42 -9.37 -8.01
CA LEU A 35 15.50 -9.11 -6.89
C LEU A 35 14.28 -8.31 -7.36
N PRO A 36 13.29 -8.97 -7.98
CA PRO A 36 12.05 -8.32 -8.39
C PRO A 36 11.11 -8.06 -7.22
N ILE A 37 10.19 -7.09 -7.38
CA ILE A 37 9.11 -6.83 -6.42
C ILE A 37 7.92 -7.77 -6.62
N GLN A 38 7.08 -7.86 -5.58
CA GLN A 38 5.84 -8.61 -5.60
C GLN A 38 4.84 -8.00 -6.58
N ARG A 39 4.16 -8.86 -7.33
CA ARG A 39 3.17 -8.47 -8.33
C ARG A 39 1.98 -9.42 -8.30
N GLU A 40 0.80 -8.90 -8.63
CA GLU A 40 -0.38 -9.72 -8.88
C GLU A 40 -0.17 -10.57 -10.13
N ILE A 41 -0.49 -11.84 -10.07
CA ILE A 41 -0.24 -12.76 -11.19
C ILE A 41 -1.04 -12.43 -12.46
N HIS A 42 -2.25 -11.92 -12.32
CA HIS A 42 -3.18 -11.69 -13.42
C HIS A 42 -3.07 -10.31 -14.08
N THR A 43 -2.61 -9.29 -13.35
CA THR A 43 -2.42 -7.92 -13.88
C THR A 43 -0.95 -7.58 -14.07
N HIS A 44 -0.06 -8.25 -13.36
CA HIS A 44 1.33 -7.88 -13.13
C HIS A 44 1.49 -6.51 -12.44
N TRP A 45 0.43 -5.99 -11.83
CA TRP A 45 0.55 -4.75 -11.06
C TRP A 45 1.33 -5.00 -9.79
N PRO A 46 2.22 -4.07 -9.41
CA PRO A 46 2.90 -4.14 -8.12
C PRO A 46 1.92 -4.24 -6.96
N CYS A 47 2.27 -5.06 -5.98
CA CYS A 47 1.53 -5.20 -4.73
C CYS A 47 2.49 -5.53 -3.59
N VAL A 48 2.00 -5.51 -2.35
CA VAL A 48 2.69 -6.10 -1.21
C VAL A 48 1.76 -7.10 -0.56
N TYR A 49 2.18 -8.35 -0.46
CA TYR A 49 1.33 -9.40 0.10
C TYR A 49 0.95 -9.09 1.55
N GLY A 50 -0.28 -9.39 1.92
CA GLY A 50 -0.83 -9.13 3.25
C GLY A 50 0.00 -9.74 4.38
N SER A 51 0.69 -10.85 4.13
CA SER A 51 1.64 -11.43 5.07
C SER A 51 2.84 -10.51 5.34
N ALA A 52 3.38 -9.85 4.31
CA ALA A 52 4.47 -8.88 4.45
C ALA A 52 3.98 -7.60 5.14
N VAL A 53 2.80 -7.09 4.76
CA VAL A 53 2.18 -5.93 5.45
C VAL A 53 1.96 -6.23 6.92
N LYS A 54 1.40 -7.40 7.24
CA LYS A 54 1.15 -7.83 8.61
C LYS A 54 2.46 -7.99 9.41
N GLY A 55 3.49 -8.55 8.78
CA GLY A 55 4.83 -8.69 9.38
C GLY A 55 5.46 -7.34 9.71
N ALA A 56 5.37 -6.38 8.79
CA ALA A 56 5.88 -5.02 8.98
C ALA A 56 5.14 -4.27 10.11
N LEU A 57 3.81 -4.37 10.15
CA LEU A 57 3.01 -3.79 11.25
C LEU A 57 3.34 -4.42 12.60
N ARG A 58 3.58 -5.75 12.64
CA ARG A 58 4.01 -6.44 13.84
C ARG A 58 5.40 -5.96 14.30
N ALA A 59 6.36 -5.83 13.38
CA ALA A 59 7.70 -5.31 13.67
C ALA A 59 7.65 -3.88 14.20
N HIS A 60 6.82 -3.03 13.60
CA HIS A 60 6.58 -1.67 14.07
C HIS A 60 6.02 -1.65 15.50
N ALA A 61 5.03 -2.52 15.79
CA ALA A 61 4.46 -2.66 17.12
C ALA A 61 5.48 -3.19 18.15
N PHE A 62 6.38 -4.09 17.75
CA PHE A 62 7.42 -4.62 18.62
C PHE A 62 8.39 -3.54 19.13
N HIS A 63 8.67 -2.56 18.29
CA HIS A 63 9.54 -1.43 18.66
C HIS A 63 8.78 -0.24 19.27
N HIS A 64 7.44 -0.31 19.35
CA HIS A 64 6.63 0.78 19.89
C HIS A 64 6.59 0.71 21.42
N PRO A 65 6.95 1.80 22.16
CA PRO A 65 7.10 1.77 23.62
C PRO A 65 5.82 1.41 24.38
N ASP A 66 4.66 1.71 23.81
CA ASP A 66 3.36 1.46 24.45
C ASP A 66 2.77 0.09 24.13
N PHE A 67 3.47 -0.77 23.35
CA PHE A 67 3.00 -2.09 22.99
C PHE A 67 3.79 -3.18 23.72
N SER A 68 3.05 -4.13 24.29
CA SER A 68 3.61 -5.28 25.00
C SER A 68 3.49 -6.56 24.18
N ASP A 69 4.25 -7.61 24.53
CA ASP A 69 4.13 -8.92 23.90
C ASP A 69 2.69 -9.47 23.90
N PRO A 70 1.88 -9.32 24.98
CA PRO A 70 0.47 -9.68 24.93
C PRO A 70 -0.34 -8.96 23.87
N ASP A 71 -0.05 -7.67 23.57
CA ASP A 71 -0.72 -6.93 22.50
C ASP A 71 -0.31 -7.45 21.10
N LEU A 72 0.98 -7.73 20.90
CA LEU A 72 1.47 -8.30 19.66
C LEU A 72 0.82 -9.66 19.35
N ILE A 73 0.78 -10.52 20.35
CA ILE A 73 0.16 -11.85 20.25
C ILE A 73 -1.34 -11.73 19.94
N GLU A 74 -2.03 -10.80 20.59
CA GLU A 74 -3.47 -10.58 20.39
C GLU A 74 -3.79 -10.03 19.00
N LEU A 75 -3.06 -8.99 18.57
CA LEU A 75 -3.30 -8.34 17.27
C LEU A 75 -2.84 -9.21 16.10
N PHE A 76 -1.63 -9.75 16.19
CA PHE A 76 -0.96 -10.39 15.05
C PHE A 76 -0.86 -11.91 15.15
N GLY A 77 -1.14 -12.50 16.31
CA GLY A 77 -0.98 -13.91 16.61
C GLY A 77 0.39 -14.23 17.24
N PRO A 78 0.57 -15.44 17.79
CA PRO A 78 1.82 -15.89 18.37
C PRO A 78 2.93 -15.98 17.31
N ASP A 79 4.18 -15.88 17.75
CA ASP A 79 5.33 -16.11 16.89
C ASP A 79 5.48 -17.59 16.55
N HIS A 80 5.65 -17.90 15.27
CA HIS A 80 5.84 -19.29 14.80
C HIS A 80 7.21 -19.88 15.18
N GLY A 81 8.14 -19.07 15.70
CA GLY A 81 9.47 -19.48 16.16
C GLY A 81 9.57 -19.79 17.66
N ALA A 82 8.52 -19.55 18.45
CA ALA A 82 8.55 -19.85 19.88
C ALA A 82 8.65 -21.35 20.16
N ALA A 83 9.52 -21.71 21.11
CA ALA A 83 9.86 -23.09 21.44
C ALA A 83 8.63 -23.94 21.80
N ALA A 84 8.71 -25.23 21.53
CA ALA A 84 7.62 -26.22 21.59
C ALA A 84 6.87 -26.36 22.96
N GLY A 85 7.22 -25.58 23.98
CA GLY A 85 6.59 -25.58 25.29
C GLY A 85 5.39 -24.62 25.44
N GLU A 86 5.21 -23.65 24.53
CA GLU A 86 4.13 -22.67 24.57
C GLU A 86 2.96 -23.01 23.61
N ARG A 87 2.85 -24.24 23.17
CA ARG A 87 1.85 -24.73 22.21
C ARG A 87 0.39 -24.58 22.64
N ASP A 88 0.11 -24.18 23.86
CA ASP A 88 -1.27 -23.97 24.36
C ASP A 88 -1.85 -22.61 23.91
N SER A 89 -1.11 -21.81 23.14
CA SER A 89 -1.50 -20.49 22.64
C SER A 89 -1.58 -20.37 21.12
N SER A 90 -1.74 -21.46 20.36
CA SER A 90 -1.89 -21.37 18.90
C SER A 90 -3.27 -20.83 18.52
N HIS A 91 -3.37 -19.51 18.36
CA HIS A 91 -4.56 -18.83 17.85
C HIS A 91 -4.16 -17.86 16.75
N ALA A 92 -5.07 -17.60 15.83
CA ALA A 92 -4.85 -16.56 14.85
C ALA A 92 -4.95 -15.17 15.50
N GLY A 93 -4.15 -14.21 15.05
CA GLY A 93 -4.30 -12.82 15.47
C GLY A 93 -5.69 -12.28 15.14
N ALA A 94 -6.10 -11.25 15.89
CA ALA A 94 -7.41 -10.63 15.72
C ALA A 94 -7.49 -9.69 14.49
N LEU A 95 -6.35 -9.29 13.91
CA LEU A 95 -6.29 -8.48 12.69
C LEU A 95 -6.20 -9.37 11.43
N LEU A 96 -7.11 -9.12 10.50
CA LEU A 96 -7.09 -9.66 9.14
C LEU A 96 -6.54 -8.55 8.22
N VAL A 97 -5.33 -8.76 7.73
CA VAL A 97 -4.60 -7.79 6.90
C VAL A 97 -4.59 -8.30 5.48
N GLY A 98 -5.17 -7.53 4.56
CA GLY A 98 -5.13 -7.83 3.13
C GLY A 98 -3.85 -7.39 2.46
N ASP A 99 -3.74 -7.67 1.16
CA ASP A 99 -2.63 -7.19 0.35
C ASP A 99 -2.69 -5.66 0.21
N ALA A 100 -1.52 -5.02 0.14
CA ALA A 100 -1.41 -3.63 -0.30
C ALA A 100 -1.50 -3.61 -1.83
N LEU A 101 -2.58 -3.06 -2.34
CA LEU A 101 -2.93 -3.07 -3.76
C LEU A 101 -2.66 -1.71 -4.40
N LEU A 102 -2.09 -1.71 -5.60
CA LEU A 102 -1.79 -0.50 -6.34
C LEU A 102 -3.06 0.30 -6.66
N LEU A 103 -3.04 1.60 -6.33
CA LEU A 103 -4.10 2.55 -6.65
C LEU A 103 -3.65 3.62 -7.65
N ALA A 104 -2.48 4.21 -7.43
CA ALA A 104 -1.86 5.13 -8.38
C ALA A 104 -0.34 5.03 -8.33
N LEU A 105 0.30 5.28 -9.46
CA LEU A 105 1.73 5.20 -9.65
C LEU A 105 2.28 6.55 -10.12
N PRO A 106 3.36 7.08 -9.55
CA PRO A 106 4.02 8.26 -10.08
C PRO A 106 4.76 7.90 -11.38
N VAL A 107 4.46 8.62 -12.43
CA VAL A 107 5.04 8.43 -13.76
C VAL A 107 5.65 9.74 -14.23
N ARG A 108 6.87 9.71 -14.74
CA ARG A 108 7.58 10.90 -15.25
C ARG A 108 6.77 11.60 -16.32
N SER A 109 6.78 12.94 -16.31
CA SER A 109 6.04 13.76 -17.25
C SER A 109 6.83 15.00 -17.64
N LEU A 110 6.68 15.47 -18.88
CA LEU A 110 7.30 16.71 -19.32
C LEU A 110 6.60 17.97 -18.76
N GLN A 111 5.32 17.85 -18.36
CA GLN A 111 4.53 18.98 -17.85
C GLN A 111 4.71 19.21 -16.34
N SER A 112 5.31 18.25 -15.63
CA SER A 112 5.61 18.33 -14.20
C SER A 112 6.69 17.29 -13.88
N ALA A 113 7.24 17.28 -12.66
CA ALA A 113 8.22 16.28 -12.26
C ALA A 113 7.68 14.84 -12.46
N PHE A 114 6.41 14.65 -12.12
CA PHE A 114 5.67 13.41 -12.36
C PHE A 114 4.16 13.67 -12.41
N LYS A 115 3.39 12.68 -12.81
CA LYS A 115 1.93 12.61 -12.65
C LYS A 115 1.58 11.36 -11.84
N TRP A 116 0.61 11.49 -10.91
CA TRP A 116 -0.05 10.31 -10.36
C TRP A 116 -0.97 9.69 -11.40
N VAL A 117 -0.61 8.52 -11.88
CA VAL A 117 -1.38 7.81 -12.92
C VAL A 117 -2.19 6.71 -12.26
N THR A 118 -3.48 6.66 -12.58
CA THR A 118 -4.41 5.59 -12.20
C THR A 118 -5.24 5.17 -13.40
N CYS A 119 -6.13 4.19 -13.22
CA CYS A 119 -7.02 3.72 -14.28
C CYS A 119 -8.41 3.34 -13.72
N PRO A 120 -9.43 3.20 -14.59
CA PRO A 120 -10.77 2.79 -14.16
C PRO A 120 -10.81 1.47 -13.40
N ALA A 121 -10.04 0.47 -13.80
CA ALA A 121 -10.01 -0.83 -13.11
C ALA A 121 -9.48 -0.72 -11.67
N ALA A 122 -8.42 0.08 -11.44
CA ALA A 122 -7.89 0.34 -10.11
C ALA A 122 -8.91 1.07 -9.22
N LEU A 123 -9.54 2.12 -9.75
CA LEU A 123 -10.58 2.88 -9.05
C LEU A 123 -11.81 2.02 -8.72
N ARG A 124 -12.33 1.25 -9.69
CA ARG A 124 -13.46 0.33 -9.46
C ARG A 124 -13.14 -0.70 -8.39
N ARG A 125 -11.91 -1.25 -8.38
CA ARG A 125 -11.47 -2.19 -7.36
C ARG A 125 -11.40 -1.55 -5.98
N PHE A 126 -10.83 -0.37 -5.88
CA PHE A 126 -10.77 0.42 -4.66
C PHE A 126 -12.18 0.69 -4.09
N ILE A 127 -13.12 1.16 -4.92
CA ILE A 127 -14.52 1.41 -4.54
C ILE A 127 -15.18 0.14 -4.00
N ARG A 128 -15.07 -1.00 -4.71
CA ARG A 128 -15.66 -2.27 -4.26
C ARG A 128 -15.11 -2.73 -2.92
N HIS A 129 -13.80 -2.56 -2.68
CA HIS A 129 -13.20 -2.92 -1.39
C HIS A 129 -13.65 -1.98 -0.27
N ALA A 130 -13.73 -0.68 -0.52
CA ALA A 130 -14.26 0.27 0.45
C ALA A 130 -15.71 -0.04 0.80
N GLN A 131 -16.58 -0.29 -0.21
CA GLN A 131 -17.98 -0.68 -0.01
C GLN A 131 -18.12 -1.96 0.82
N ARG A 132 -17.32 -3.01 0.51
CA ARG A 132 -17.30 -4.26 1.28
C ARG A 132 -16.94 -4.03 2.76
N LEU A 133 -16.11 -3.04 3.03
CA LEU A 133 -15.68 -2.68 4.38
C LEU A 133 -16.63 -1.68 5.07
N GLY A 134 -17.71 -1.24 4.40
CA GLY A 134 -18.62 -0.23 4.92
C GLY A 134 -18.03 1.19 4.97
N ILE A 135 -16.98 1.43 4.16
CA ILE A 135 -16.29 2.72 4.10
C ILE A 135 -16.83 3.52 2.93
N ASN A 136 -17.29 4.74 3.20
CA ASN A 136 -17.81 5.61 2.17
C ASN A 136 -16.65 6.33 1.46
N VAL A 137 -16.45 6.02 0.18
CA VAL A 137 -15.53 6.70 -0.70
C VAL A 137 -16.31 7.36 -1.85
N HIS A 138 -16.07 8.63 -2.07
CA HIS A 138 -16.72 9.36 -3.13
C HIS A 138 -15.81 9.45 -4.36
N VAL A 139 -16.10 8.64 -5.37
CA VAL A 139 -15.47 8.73 -6.69
C VAL A 139 -16.55 9.10 -7.70
N PRO A 140 -16.54 10.35 -8.21
CA PRO A 140 -17.54 10.81 -9.19
C PRO A 140 -17.50 9.98 -10.47
N ALA A 141 -18.61 9.92 -11.20
CA ALA A 141 -18.66 9.33 -12.54
C ALA A 141 -17.79 10.12 -13.54
N GLY A 142 -17.52 9.56 -14.71
CA GLY A 142 -16.74 10.23 -15.75
C GLY A 142 -15.22 10.06 -15.64
N TYR A 143 -14.79 9.00 -14.98
CA TYR A 143 -13.36 8.63 -14.86
C TYR A 143 -12.91 7.59 -15.89
N GLU A 144 -13.67 7.33 -16.94
CA GLU A 144 -13.34 6.36 -17.99
C GLU A 144 -12.81 7.07 -19.23
N PRO A 145 -11.52 6.94 -19.58
CA PRO A 145 -10.96 7.47 -20.80
C PRO A 145 -11.61 6.82 -22.04
N PRO A 146 -11.99 7.59 -23.05
CA PRO A 146 -12.70 7.05 -24.21
C PRO A 146 -11.82 6.24 -25.16
N ARG A 147 -10.49 6.42 -25.13
CA ARG A 147 -9.51 5.76 -26.02
C ARG A 147 -8.17 5.55 -25.33
N LEU A 148 -7.35 4.66 -25.89
CA LEU A 148 -6.00 4.35 -25.38
C LEU A 148 -5.09 5.58 -25.32
N GLU A 149 -5.15 6.46 -26.33
CA GLU A 149 -4.30 7.66 -26.42
C GLU A 149 -4.90 8.86 -25.67
N THR A 150 -5.96 8.66 -24.90
CA THR A 150 -6.61 9.71 -24.11
C THR A 150 -6.27 9.54 -22.64
N ALA A 151 -5.95 10.65 -21.98
CA ALA A 151 -5.83 10.74 -20.53
C ALA A 151 -6.84 11.76 -19.99
N LEU A 152 -7.53 11.42 -18.91
CA LEU A 152 -8.35 12.38 -18.18
C LEU A 152 -7.49 13.09 -17.13
N GLY A 153 -7.62 14.39 -17.03
CA GLY A 153 -6.83 15.20 -16.10
C GLY A 153 -7.42 16.59 -15.89
N ASN A 154 -6.64 17.53 -15.41
CA ASN A 154 -7.06 18.92 -15.22
C ASN A 154 -6.67 19.85 -16.39
N GLY A 155 -6.03 19.33 -17.42
CA GLY A 155 -5.62 20.09 -18.61
C GLY A 155 -6.33 19.65 -19.87
N SER A 156 -6.17 20.44 -20.93
CA SER A 156 -6.71 20.15 -22.28
C SER A 156 -5.60 20.01 -23.34
N ASP A 157 -4.34 19.97 -22.91
CA ASP A 157 -3.18 19.96 -23.78
C ASP A 157 -2.64 18.54 -24.01
N THR A 158 -1.57 18.47 -24.79
CA THR A 158 -0.82 17.24 -24.94
C THR A 158 -0.13 16.89 -23.64
N LEU A 159 -0.32 15.66 -23.17
CA LEU A 159 0.34 15.09 -22.01
C LEU A 159 1.38 14.07 -22.46
N PHE A 160 2.57 14.11 -21.85
CA PHE A 160 3.59 13.08 -22.01
C PHE A 160 3.76 12.33 -20.70
N LEU A 161 3.67 10.98 -20.76
CA LEU A 161 3.99 10.06 -19.67
C LEU A 161 5.05 9.11 -20.18
N GLU A 162 6.24 9.16 -19.61
CA GLU A 162 7.45 8.54 -20.19
C GLU A 162 7.63 9.00 -21.65
N GLU A 163 7.77 8.06 -22.57
CA GLU A 163 7.84 8.29 -24.03
C GLU A 163 6.48 8.39 -24.73
N PHE A 164 5.37 8.19 -24.02
CA PHE A 164 4.03 8.16 -24.62
C PHE A 164 3.37 9.53 -24.64
N ARG A 165 2.76 9.83 -25.76
CA ARG A 165 1.96 11.04 -25.96
C ARG A 165 0.47 10.73 -25.80
N PHE A 166 -0.23 11.53 -25.02
CA PHE A 166 -1.68 11.47 -24.80
C PHE A 166 -2.35 12.78 -25.17
N THR A 167 -3.60 12.69 -25.64
CA THR A 167 -4.50 13.83 -25.66
C THR A 167 -5.17 13.94 -24.29
N GLN A 168 -4.86 14.98 -23.53
CA GLN A 168 -5.47 15.18 -22.24
C GLN A 168 -6.85 15.85 -22.39
N THR A 169 -7.85 15.32 -21.72
CA THR A 169 -9.20 15.83 -21.67
C THR A 169 -9.55 16.20 -20.23
N PRO A 170 -10.07 17.42 -19.98
CA PRO A 170 -10.53 17.79 -18.65
C PRO A 170 -11.64 16.86 -18.15
N SER A 171 -11.57 16.50 -16.86
CA SER A 171 -12.61 15.70 -16.22
C SER A 171 -12.90 16.23 -14.82
N GLU A 172 -14.16 16.48 -14.53
CA GLU A 172 -14.62 16.88 -13.20
C GLU A 172 -14.41 15.78 -12.15
N ALA A 173 -14.31 14.53 -12.58
CA ALA A 173 -14.02 13.40 -11.70
C ALA A 173 -12.67 13.55 -10.98
N ILE A 174 -11.67 14.20 -11.60
CA ILE A 174 -10.34 14.43 -11.01
C ILE A 174 -10.45 15.18 -9.68
N ALA A 175 -11.26 16.23 -9.63
CA ALA A 175 -11.39 17.04 -8.41
C ALA A 175 -11.99 16.24 -7.25
N GLY A 176 -13.00 15.41 -7.51
CA GLY A 176 -13.62 14.57 -6.50
C GLY A 176 -12.72 13.43 -6.03
N ILE A 177 -11.99 12.78 -6.96
CA ILE A 177 -11.01 11.73 -6.62
C ILE A 177 -9.87 12.34 -5.78
N ALA A 178 -9.33 13.49 -6.19
CA ALA A 178 -8.29 14.19 -5.45
C ALA A 178 -8.74 14.54 -4.02
N GLN A 179 -9.97 15.03 -3.86
CA GLN A 179 -10.55 15.32 -2.54
C GLN A 179 -10.64 14.07 -1.67
N THR A 180 -11.11 12.96 -2.25
CA THR A 180 -11.23 11.68 -1.55
C THR A 180 -9.85 11.15 -1.13
N LEU A 181 -8.88 11.08 -2.04
CA LEU A 181 -7.54 10.57 -1.74
C LEU A 181 -6.80 11.44 -0.72
N SER A 182 -6.88 12.77 -0.85
CA SER A 182 -6.28 13.68 0.12
C SER A 182 -6.89 13.50 1.52
N GLY A 183 -8.21 13.45 1.63
CA GLY A 183 -8.90 13.22 2.91
C GLY A 183 -8.58 11.87 3.56
N MET A 184 -8.27 10.85 2.75
CA MET A 184 -7.94 9.51 3.20
C MET A 184 -6.46 9.29 3.51
N SER A 185 -5.57 10.21 3.12
CA SER A 185 -4.13 10.01 3.11
C SER A 185 -3.42 10.17 4.46
N GLY A 186 -4.15 10.54 5.52
CA GLY A 186 -3.52 10.84 6.81
C GLY A 186 -2.55 12.03 6.74
N GLY A 187 -2.83 12.99 5.85
CA GLY A 187 -2.02 14.19 5.65
C GLY A 187 -0.81 14.02 4.71
N ALA A 188 -0.70 12.89 4.00
CA ALA A 188 0.38 12.67 3.02
C ALA A 188 0.19 13.48 1.74
N LEU A 189 -1.06 13.69 1.31
CA LEU A 189 -1.36 14.21 -0.03
C LEU A 189 -2.06 15.57 0.03
N ASP A 190 -1.47 16.55 -0.63
CA ASP A 190 -2.10 17.86 -0.83
C ASP A 190 -3.17 17.76 -1.94
N VAL A 191 -4.36 18.26 -1.65
CA VAL A 191 -5.50 18.19 -2.58
C VAL A 191 -5.28 18.99 -3.85
N ASN A 192 -4.56 20.11 -3.78
CA ASN A 192 -4.33 20.95 -4.96
C ASN A 192 -3.25 20.33 -5.85
N ALA A 193 -2.20 19.74 -5.25
CA ALA A 193 -1.22 18.96 -5.99
C ALA A 193 -1.87 17.78 -6.71
N LEU A 194 -2.73 17.02 -6.03
CA LEU A 194 -3.50 15.94 -6.64
C LEU A 194 -4.38 16.42 -7.79
N LYS A 195 -5.14 17.52 -7.62
CA LYS A 195 -5.97 18.07 -8.69
C LYS A 195 -5.18 18.45 -9.94
N GLN A 196 -3.94 18.87 -9.80
CA GLN A 196 -3.08 19.24 -10.93
C GLN A 196 -2.32 18.07 -11.54
N GLN A 197 -1.98 17.06 -10.73
CA GLN A 197 -1.07 16.00 -11.14
C GLN A 197 -1.75 14.64 -11.33
N LEU A 198 -2.95 14.42 -10.82
CA LEU A 198 -3.67 13.17 -11.02
C LEU A 198 -4.16 13.07 -12.47
N VAL A 199 -3.88 11.93 -13.08
CA VAL A 199 -4.38 11.59 -14.42
C VAL A 199 -4.90 10.15 -14.43
N ILE A 200 -5.94 9.93 -15.26
CA ILE A 200 -6.54 8.63 -15.46
C ILE A 200 -6.31 8.22 -16.90
N VAL A 201 -5.65 7.09 -17.09
CA VAL A 201 -5.38 6.50 -18.41
C VAL A 201 -6.21 5.23 -18.60
N HIS A 202 -6.24 4.70 -19.83
CA HIS A 202 -6.88 3.42 -20.11
C HIS A 202 -6.25 2.26 -19.30
N ASP A 203 -7.03 1.25 -18.97
CA ASP A 203 -6.58 0.10 -18.17
C ASP A 203 -5.35 -0.60 -18.74
N ASP A 204 -5.28 -0.76 -20.08
CA ASP A 204 -4.13 -1.38 -20.77
C ASP A 204 -2.88 -0.50 -20.68
N THR A 205 -3.05 0.83 -20.85
CA THR A 205 -1.95 1.79 -20.69
C THR A 205 -1.41 1.76 -19.28
N PHE A 206 -2.29 1.77 -18.27
CA PHE A 206 -1.89 1.65 -16.88
C PHE A 206 -1.14 0.34 -16.61
N SER A 207 -1.63 -0.77 -17.15
CA SER A 207 -0.98 -2.07 -17.01
C SER A 207 0.41 -2.10 -17.63
N PHE A 208 0.61 -1.45 -18.78
CA PHE A 208 1.93 -1.28 -19.39
C PHE A 208 2.85 -0.44 -18.50
N LEU A 209 2.40 0.74 -18.05
CA LEU A 209 3.18 1.62 -17.17
C LEU A 209 3.55 0.90 -15.86
N ALA A 210 2.59 0.24 -15.21
CA ALA A 210 2.82 -0.47 -13.95
C ALA A 210 3.86 -1.59 -14.04
N ARG A 211 4.12 -2.12 -15.26
CA ARG A 211 5.16 -3.13 -15.50
C ARG A 211 6.54 -2.52 -15.76
N ASN A 212 6.60 -1.32 -16.32
CA ASN A 212 7.81 -0.80 -16.94
C ASN A 212 8.38 0.47 -16.32
N VAL A 213 7.63 1.17 -15.44
CA VAL A 213 8.11 2.43 -14.83
C VAL A 213 8.72 2.25 -13.44
N THR A 214 8.77 1.03 -12.92
CA THR A 214 9.47 0.72 -11.67
C THR A 214 10.97 0.87 -11.85
N ALA A 215 11.64 1.43 -10.84
CA ALA A 215 13.10 1.60 -10.90
C ALA A 215 13.81 0.25 -10.73
N VAL A 216 14.78 -0.01 -11.60
CA VAL A 216 15.71 -1.15 -11.47
C VAL A 216 17.10 -0.59 -11.25
N ASN A 217 17.66 -0.79 -10.08
CA ASN A 217 18.95 -0.25 -9.67
C ASN A 217 20.00 -1.35 -9.62
N ALA A 218 21.20 -1.05 -10.14
CA ALA A 218 22.34 -1.91 -9.99
C ALA A 218 23.01 -1.65 -8.64
N HIS A 219 23.27 -2.71 -7.90
CA HIS A 219 23.97 -2.69 -6.62
C HIS A 219 25.26 -3.48 -6.71
N ILE A 220 26.29 -3.00 -5.97
CA ILE A 220 27.59 -3.66 -5.87
C ILE A 220 28.00 -3.76 -4.40
N ALA A 221 28.75 -4.80 -4.03
CA ALA A 221 29.45 -4.83 -2.75
C ALA A 221 30.92 -4.46 -2.97
N LEU A 222 31.43 -3.54 -2.16
CA LEU A 222 32.83 -3.13 -2.19
C LEU A 222 33.65 -3.90 -1.15
N ASP A 223 34.87 -4.23 -1.50
CA ASP A 223 35.88 -4.61 -0.52
C ASP A 223 36.23 -3.39 0.34
N SER A 224 36.22 -3.54 1.65
CA SER A 224 36.42 -2.42 2.58
C SER A 224 37.83 -1.85 2.58
N VAL A 225 38.83 -2.66 2.19
CA VAL A 225 40.26 -2.29 2.20
C VAL A 225 40.67 -1.73 0.84
N THR A 226 40.41 -2.47 -0.22
CA THR A 226 40.85 -2.11 -1.58
C THR A 226 39.92 -1.14 -2.28
N LYS A 227 38.67 -0.99 -1.78
CA LYS A 227 37.62 -0.18 -2.39
C LYS A 227 37.25 -0.61 -3.81
N THR A 228 37.60 -1.83 -4.19
CA THR A 228 37.20 -2.46 -5.46
C THR A 228 35.94 -3.27 -5.29
N VAL A 229 35.22 -3.51 -6.40
CA VAL A 229 34.03 -4.38 -6.42
C VAL A 229 34.44 -5.80 -6.11
N LYS A 230 33.75 -6.46 -5.18
CA LYS A 230 33.92 -7.89 -4.92
C LYS A 230 33.43 -8.68 -6.12
N GLU A 231 34.19 -9.71 -6.51
CA GLU A 231 33.81 -10.60 -7.62
C GLU A 231 32.44 -11.26 -7.36
N GLY A 232 31.57 -11.23 -8.36
CA GLY A 232 30.20 -11.77 -8.29
C GLY A 232 29.21 -10.94 -7.45
N ALA A 233 29.60 -9.75 -6.96
CA ALA A 233 28.76 -8.92 -6.11
C ALA A 233 28.09 -7.77 -6.88
N LEU A 234 27.54 -8.06 -8.03
CA LEU A 234 26.65 -7.17 -8.79
C LEU A 234 25.26 -7.83 -8.83
N TRP A 235 24.24 -7.07 -8.44
CA TRP A 235 22.84 -7.52 -8.58
C TRP A 235 21.93 -6.35 -8.95
N TYR A 236 20.79 -6.66 -9.56
CA TYR A 236 19.77 -5.71 -9.93
C TYR A 236 18.56 -5.85 -9.01
N GLU A 237 18.14 -4.74 -8.43
CA GLU A 237 17.00 -4.67 -7.52
C GLU A 237 15.92 -3.75 -8.07
N GLU A 238 14.68 -4.27 -8.11
CA GLU A 238 13.51 -3.50 -8.50
C GLU A 238 12.89 -2.84 -7.27
N THR A 239 12.42 -1.59 -7.42
CA THR A 239 11.72 -0.85 -6.35
C THR A 239 10.51 -0.11 -6.88
N LEU A 240 9.47 0.02 -6.06
CA LEU A 240 8.43 1.02 -6.26
C LEU A 240 9.00 2.41 -5.93
N PRO A 241 8.72 3.41 -6.73
CA PRO A 241 9.17 4.77 -6.46
C PRO A 241 8.44 5.39 -5.24
N PRO A 242 9.03 6.42 -4.59
CA PRO A 242 8.29 7.31 -3.70
C PRO A 242 7.03 7.86 -4.38
N GLU A 243 6.05 8.31 -3.61
CA GLU A 243 4.76 8.83 -4.11
C GLU A 243 3.82 7.74 -4.71
N THR A 244 4.16 6.46 -4.62
CA THR A 244 3.25 5.37 -5.00
C THR A 244 2.11 5.27 -3.99
N LEU A 245 0.87 5.20 -4.50
CA LEU A 245 -0.32 5.04 -3.66
C LEU A 245 -0.78 3.58 -3.68
N LEU A 246 -0.79 2.98 -2.49
CA LEU A 246 -1.31 1.64 -2.26
C LEU A 246 -2.46 1.71 -1.25
N TYR A 247 -3.35 0.72 -1.24
CA TYR A 247 -4.33 0.61 -0.17
C TYR A 247 -4.44 -0.82 0.37
N VAL A 248 -4.71 -0.94 1.67
CA VAL A 248 -4.81 -2.22 2.38
C VAL A 248 -6.19 -2.34 3.02
N PRO A 249 -6.99 -3.35 2.63
CA PRO A 249 -8.18 -3.73 3.38
C PRO A 249 -7.77 -4.35 4.73
N LEU A 250 -8.34 -3.86 5.83
CA LEU A 250 -8.07 -4.35 7.17
C LEU A 250 -9.38 -4.59 7.93
N THR A 251 -9.43 -5.69 8.69
CA THR A 251 -10.58 -5.99 9.54
C THR A 251 -10.09 -6.49 10.89
N ALA A 252 -10.59 -5.91 11.98
CA ALA A 252 -10.43 -6.40 13.32
C ALA A 252 -11.61 -7.31 13.70
N THR A 253 -11.32 -8.42 14.34
CA THR A 253 -12.31 -9.32 14.97
C THR A 253 -12.18 -9.22 16.50
N ALA A 254 -13.13 -9.78 17.23
CA ALA A 254 -12.91 -10.01 18.66
C ALA A 254 -11.65 -10.85 18.87
N SER A 255 -10.98 -10.66 20.00
CA SER A 255 -9.79 -11.41 20.35
C SER A 255 -10.03 -12.92 20.28
N ARG A 256 -9.06 -13.64 19.72
CA ARG A 256 -9.07 -15.10 19.63
C ARG A 256 -8.16 -15.75 20.69
N LYS A 257 -7.52 -14.92 21.50
CA LYS A 257 -6.65 -15.36 22.59
C LYS A 257 -7.49 -15.92 23.72
N LYS A 258 -7.18 -17.11 24.18
CA LYS A 258 -7.86 -17.76 25.33
C LYS A 258 -7.77 -16.84 26.57
N GLY A 259 -8.90 -16.57 27.19
CA GLY A 259 -9.00 -15.69 28.36
C GLY A 259 -9.05 -14.19 28.07
N SER A 260 -8.97 -13.75 26.82
CA SER A 260 -9.23 -12.37 26.42
C SER A 260 -10.70 -12.20 26.00
N ALA A 261 -11.33 -11.13 26.47
CA ALA A 261 -12.69 -10.74 26.12
C ALA A 261 -12.74 -9.48 25.24
N LYS A 262 -11.58 -9.04 24.70
CA LYS A 262 -11.53 -7.81 23.88
C LYS A 262 -12.42 -7.93 22.64
N SER A 263 -13.27 -6.96 22.46
CA SER A 263 -14.15 -6.81 21.30
C SER A 263 -13.36 -6.38 20.06
N ALA A 264 -13.98 -6.49 18.89
CA ALA A 264 -13.41 -5.99 17.63
C ALA A 264 -13.11 -4.48 17.71
N THR A 265 -13.93 -3.71 18.42
CA THR A 265 -13.74 -2.27 18.62
C THR A 265 -12.48 -1.98 19.45
N GLU A 266 -12.24 -2.72 20.52
CA GLU A 266 -11.03 -2.57 21.34
C GLU A 266 -9.77 -3.01 20.59
N VAL A 267 -9.86 -4.07 19.78
CA VAL A 267 -8.77 -4.52 18.90
C VAL A 267 -8.44 -3.43 17.86
N MET A 268 -9.46 -2.83 17.22
CA MET A 268 -9.27 -1.76 16.24
C MET A 268 -8.67 -0.51 16.91
N ALA A 269 -9.18 -0.10 18.07
CA ALA A 269 -8.64 1.03 18.81
C ALA A 269 -7.16 0.81 19.22
N ARG A 270 -6.81 -0.44 19.58
CA ARG A 270 -5.41 -0.79 19.86
C ARG A 270 -4.53 -0.72 18.62
N PHE A 271 -5.03 -1.16 17.46
CA PHE A 271 -4.33 -1.00 16.20
C PHE A 271 -4.13 0.48 15.82
N GLU A 272 -5.15 1.33 15.99
CA GLU A 272 -5.05 2.77 15.72
C GLU A 272 -3.99 3.46 16.58
N ALA A 273 -3.86 3.04 17.83
CA ALA A 273 -2.84 3.56 18.73
C ALA A 273 -1.39 3.25 18.27
N LEU A 274 -1.20 2.30 17.37
CA LEU A 274 0.09 1.99 16.76
C LEU A 274 0.54 3.06 15.76
N LEU A 275 -0.41 3.74 15.12
CA LEU A 275 -0.18 4.70 14.04
C LEU A 275 -0.96 6.00 14.33
N PRO A 276 -0.66 6.71 15.44
CA PRO A 276 -1.40 7.90 15.85
C PRO A 276 -1.19 9.04 14.85
N GLU A 277 -2.13 9.97 14.81
CA GLU A 277 -2.04 11.15 13.97
C GLU A 277 -0.73 11.91 14.22
N GLY A 278 -0.07 12.32 13.14
CA GLY A 278 1.24 12.97 13.16
C GLY A 278 2.44 12.04 13.39
N LYS A 279 2.21 10.73 13.65
CA LYS A 279 3.23 9.67 13.75
C LYS A 279 2.79 8.40 13.01
N ASN A 280 2.09 8.59 11.92
CA ASN A 280 1.44 7.52 11.15
C ASN A 280 2.35 7.02 10.01
N TRP A 281 3.58 6.67 10.35
CA TRP A 281 4.53 6.04 9.43
C TRP A 281 4.93 4.66 9.92
N PHE A 282 5.19 3.76 9.00
CA PHE A 282 5.86 2.50 9.28
C PHE A 282 6.73 2.09 8.09
N GLN A 283 7.73 1.24 8.36
CA GLN A 283 8.61 0.68 7.33
C GLN A 283 7.98 -0.59 6.77
N LEU A 284 7.96 -0.72 5.45
CA LEU A 284 7.41 -1.85 4.70
C LEU A 284 8.44 -2.38 3.70
N GLY A 285 8.58 -3.70 3.61
CA GLY A 285 9.51 -4.34 2.70
C GLY A 285 10.94 -4.49 3.25
N GLY A 286 11.89 -4.70 2.35
CA GLY A 286 13.31 -4.87 2.66
C GLY A 286 14.06 -3.56 2.76
N ASN A 287 15.39 -3.69 2.98
CA ASN A 287 16.35 -2.57 2.95
C ASN A 287 16.08 -1.45 3.97
N GLU A 288 15.53 -1.80 5.14
CA GLU A 288 15.26 -0.86 6.24
C GLU A 288 16.52 -0.06 6.62
N THR A 289 17.66 -0.74 6.75
CA THR A 289 18.92 -0.09 7.16
C THR A 289 19.49 0.88 6.13
N THR A 290 19.01 0.86 4.90
CA THR A 290 19.33 1.82 3.85
C THR A 290 18.24 2.88 3.67
N GLY A 291 17.25 2.92 4.56
CA GLY A 291 16.19 3.93 4.60
C GLY A 291 15.05 3.70 3.61
N MET A 292 14.94 2.49 3.04
CA MET A 292 13.85 2.17 2.12
C MET A 292 12.58 1.76 2.86
N GLY A 293 11.44 1.89 2.15
CA GLY A 293 10.15 1.35 2.55
C GLY A 293 9.34 2.19 3.52
N TRP A 294 9.74 3.43 3.80
CA TRP A 294 8.92 4.29 4.63
C TRP A 294 7.62 4.65 3.94
N CYS A 295 6.52 4.33 4.60
CA CYS A 295 5.15 4.60 4.13
C CYS A 295 4.39 5.44 5.14
N ARG A 296 3.74 6.49 4.67
CA ARG A 296 2.74 7.23 5.44
C ARG A 296 1.38 6.60 5.30
N VAL A 297 0.60 6.58 6.37
CA VAL A 297 -0.65 5.82 6.45
C VAL A 297 -1.82 6.71 6.83
N GLY A 298 -2.88 6.67 6.04
CA GLY A 298 -4.19 7.16 6.46
C GLY A 298 -5.09 5.99 6.85
N ILE A 299 -5.65 5.99 8.05
CA ILE A 299 -6.56 4.96 8.54
C ILE A 299 -8.00 5.45 8.35
N ASN A 300 -8.76 4.79 7.48
CA ASN A 300 -10.13 5.14 7.15
C ASN A 300 -11.07 4.04 7.65
N LYS A 301 -11.92 4.35 8.62
CA LYS A 301 -12.83 3.39 9.24
C LYS A 301 -14.22 3.41 8.63
N ALA A 302 -14.93 2.29 8.74
CA ALA A 302 -16.36 2.27 8.53
C ALA A 302 -17.04 3.23 9.52
N SER A 303 -18.02 3.99 9.03
CA SER A 303 -18.89 4.78 9.93
C SER A 303 -19.57 3.82 10.90
N ALA A 304 -19.63 4.20 12.16
CA ALA A 304 -20.44 3.47 13.12
C ALA A 304 -21.88 3.45 12.62
N ALA A 305 -22.46 2.25 12.47
CA ALA A 305 -23.85 2.06 12.07
C ALA A 305 -24.79 2.48 13.22
#